data_e8e36104ccd51490a3a30119d729b0be
#
_entry.id   e8e36104ccd51490a3a30119d729b0be
#
_cell.length_a   1.000
_cell.length_b   1.000
_cell.length_c   1.000
_cell.angle_alpha   90.00
_cell.angle_beta   90.00
_cell.angle_gamma   90.00
#
_symmetry.space_group_name_H-M   'P 1'
#
loop_
_entity.id
_entity.type
_entity.pdbx_description
1 polymer ?
#
loop_
_entity_poly.entity_id
_entity_poly.type
_entity_poly.pdbx_seq_one_letter_code
_entity_poly.pdbx_strand_id
1 'polypeptide(L)'
;ALVPVYLNLYYRHLDKFNRIKTIFTIHNIAYQGKYGTDILEDTCGIGRRDQHIVEYDGCANFMKGAFETADKITTVSPTYAQEILDPWFSYGLDALLREKQYKLCGILNGIDMEANNPATDKNIPFNYDINTFETGKAKCKEALQDKFGLNKDGSPVFGMVSRMVGMKGFDLVQSIADGLVDRGIELVILGSGENQYETFF
;
A
#
# COMPACT_ATOMS: atom_id res chain seq x y z
N ALA A 1 -13.01 0.73 -7.92
CA ALA A 1 -12.84 -0.07 -9.13
C ALA A 1 -14.08 -0.02 -10.04
N LEU A 2 -15.30 -0.08 -9.50
CA LEU A 2 -16.53 -0.12 -10.32
C LEU A 2 -16.92 1.21 -10.97
N VAL A 3 -16.41 2.35 -10.52
CA VAL A 3 -16.76 3.67 -11.12
C VAL A 3 -16.46 3.74 -12.63
N PRO A 4 -15.26 3.34 -13.12
CA PRO A 4 -15.01 3.30 -14.57
C PRO A 4 -15.95 2.33 -15.31
N VAL A 5 -16.31 1.20 -14.69
CA VAL A 5 -17.22 0.21 -15.26
C VAL A 5 -18.61 0.83 -15.47
N TYR A 6 -19.17 1.43 -14.42
CA TYR A 6 -20.49 2.07 -14.51
C TYR A 6 -20.50 3.26 -15.46
N LEU A 7 -19.45 4.09 -15.44
CA LEU A 7 -19.34 5.18 -16.40
C LEU A 7 -19.37 4.66 -17.84
N ASN A 8 -18.63 3.58 -18.12
CA ASN A 8 -18.56 2.99 -19.43
C ASN A 8 -19.88 2.36 -19.87
N LEU A 9 -20.52 1.57 -18.99
CA LEU A 9 -21.74 0.83 -19.31
C LEU A 9 -22.97 1.71 -19.43
N TYR A 10 -23.14 2.64 -18.47
CA TYR A 10 -24.45 3.29 -18.28
C TYR A 10 -24.45 4.79 -18.53
N TYR A 11 -23.31 5.46 -18.55
CA TYR A 11 -23.31 6.93 -18.56
C TYR A 11 -22.51 7.56 -19.71
N ARG A 12 -21.49 6.89 -20.24
CA ARG A 12 -20.60 7.49 -21.26
C ARG A 12 -21.31 7.88 -22.57
N HIS A 13 -22.42 7.26 -22.87
CA HIS A 13 -23.24 7.60 -24.05
C HIS A 13 -24.04 8.89 -23.89
N LEU A 14 -24.16 9.43 -22.68
CA LEU A 14 -24.86 10.67 -22.41
C LEU A 14 -23.92 11.86 -22.60
N ASP A 15 -24.37 12.93 -23.28
CA ASP A 15 -23.55 14.10 -23.59
C ASP A 15 -22.87 14.73 -22.36
N LYS A 16 -23.54 14.70 -21.23
CA LYS A 16 -23.03 15.19 -19.95
C LYS A 16 -21.78 14.45 -19.47
N PHE A 17 -21.63 13.18 -19.84
CA PHE A 17 -20.58 12.29 -19.30
C PHE A 17 -19.57 11.79 -20.35
N ASN A 18 -19.81 12.05 -21.64
CA ASN A 18 -19.00 11.50 -22.74
C ASN A 18 -17.54 11.99 -22.73
N ARG A 19 -17.25 13.16 -22.12
CA ARG A 19 -15.91 13.75 -22.02
C ARG A 19 -15.16 13.36 -20.76
N ILE A 20 -15.80 12.67 -19.81
CA ILE A 20 -15.15 12.28 -18.55
C ILE A 20 -14.08 11.22 -18.84
N LYS A 21 -12.86 11.48 -18.39
CA LYS A 21 -11.76 10.52 -18.40
C LYS A 21 -11.61 9.89 -17.01
N THR A 22 -11.30 8.61 -16.99
CA THR A 22 -11.13 7.85 -15.77
C THR A 22 -9.69 7.35 -15.62
N ILE A 23 -9.16 7.50 -14.42
CA ILE A 23 -7.87 6.94 -14.04
C ILE A 23 -8.10 5.96 -12.90
N PHE A 24 -7.63 4.75 -13.05
CA PHE A 24 -7.67 3.75 -11.99
C PHE A 24 -6.27 3.56 -11.40
N THR A 25 -6.11 3.76 -10.09
CA THR A 25 -4.82 3.63 -9.41
C THR A 25 -4.74 2.31 -8.64
N ILE A 26 -3.72 1.51 -8.94
CA ILE A 26 -3.37 0.30 -8.21
C ILE A 26 -2.43 0.69 -7.05
N HIS A 27 -2.93 0.69 -5.81
CA HIS A 27 -2.09 0.86 -4.63
C HIS A 27 -1.48 -0.46 -4.15
N ASN A 28 -2.22 -1.56 -4.29
CA ASN A 28 -1.76 -2.91 -4.01
C ASN A 28 -2.56 -3.90 -4.85
N ILE A 29 -1.89 -4.61 -5.74
CA ILE A 29 -2.52 -5.54 -6.69
C ILE A 29 -3.11 -6.79 -6.03
N ALA A 30 -2.71 -7.12 -4.79
CA ALA A 30 -3.28 -8.23 -4.05
C ALA A 30 -4.77 -8.02 -3.71
N TYR A 31 -5.23 -6.76 -3.59
CA TYR A 31 -6.60 -6.41 -3.23
C TYR A 31 -7.47 -6.17 -4.46
N GLN A 32 -7.79 -7.23 -5.18
CA GLN A 32 -8.47 -7.17 -6.47
C GLN A 32 -9.98 -6.95 -6.40
N GLY A 33 -10.60 -7.17 -5.23
CA GLY A 33 -12.07 -7.19 -5.10
C GLY A 33 -12.67 -8.40 -5.79
N LYS A 34 -12.27 -9.61 -5.33
CA LYS A 34 -12.76 -10.89 -5.84
C LYS A 34 -13.98 -11.34 -5.07
N TYR A 35 -15.03 -11.73 -5.77
CA TYR A 35 -16.30 -12.21 -5.22
C TYR A 35 -16.89 -13.30 -6.13
N GLY A 36 -17.92 -14.00 -5.66
CA GLY A 36 -18.71 -14.87 -6.52
C GLY A 36 -19.38 -14.06 -7.65
N THR A 37 -19.62 -14.69 -8.79
CA THR A 37 -20.25 -14.04 -9.96
C THR A 37 -21.72 -13.71 -9.72
N ASP A 38 -22.35 -14.34 -8.75
CA ASP A 38 -23.72 -14.10 -8.30
C ASP A 38 -23.99 -12.66 -7.89
N ILE A 39 -23.01 -11.97 -7.30
CA ILE A 39 -23.16 -10.56 -6.90
C ILE A 39 -23.27 -9.58 -8.06
N LEU A 40 -22.87 -9.97 -9.28
CA LEU A 40 -22.78 -9.05 -10.41
C LEU A 40 -24.15 -8.51 -10.83
N GLU A 41 -25.17 -9.35 -10.90
CA GLU A 41 -26.52 -8.93 -11.29
C GLU A 41 -27.26 -8.28 -10.13
N ASP A 42 -27.36 -8.96 -8.99
CA ASP A 42 -28.21 -8.55 -7.86
C ASP A 42 -27.64 -7.38 -7.06
N THR A 43 -26.33 -7.40 -6.80
CA THR A 43 -25.69 -6.39 -5.95
C THR A 43 -25.06 -5.28 -6.75
N CYS A 44 -24.37 -5.60 -7.86
CA CYS A 44 -23.65 -4.63 -8.66
C CYS A 44 -24.50 -4.06 -9.79
N GLY A 45 -25.66 -4.63 -10.10
CA GLY A 45 -26.52 -4.19 -11.22
C GLY A 45 -25.87 -4.37 -12.58
N ILE A 46 -24.90 -5.29 -12.73
CA ILE A 46 -24.22 -5.59 -14.00
C ILE A 46 -24.92 -6.79 -14.63
N GLY A 47 -25.76 -6.54 -15.62
CA GLY A 47 -26.53 -7.57 -16.29
C GLY A 47 -25.65 -8.59 -17.02
N ARG A 48 -26.17 -9.80 -17.24
CA ARG A 48 -25.46 -10.96 -17.83
C ARG A 48 -24.67 -10.66 -19.09
N ARG A 49 -25.18 -9.78 -19.93
CA ARG A 49 -24.53 -9.36 -21.17
C ARG A 49 -23.16 -8.71 -20.92
N ASP A 50 -23.01 -8.00 -19.82
CA ASP A 50 -21.87 -7.14 -19.54
C ASP A 50 -20.94 -7.71 -18.43
N GLN A 51 -21.32 -8.87 -17.84
CA GLN A 51 -20.53 -9.54 -16.79
C GLN A 51 -19.11 -9.88 -17.22
N HIS A 52 -18.90 -10.21 -18.51
CA HIS A 52 -17.58 -10.47 -19.07
C HIS A 52 -16.56 -9.35 -18.88
N ILE A 53 -17.03 -8.11 -18.65
CA ILE A 53 -16.16 -6.96 -18.36
C ILE A 53 -15.49 -7.10 -16.99
N VAL A 54 -16.20 -7.71 -16.03
CA VAL A 54 -15.78 -7.81 -14.62
C VAL A 54 -15.38 -9.25 -14.27
N GLU A 55 -15.90 -10.25 -14.98
CA GLU A 55 -15.56 -11.64 -14.74
C GLU A 55 -14.13 -11.96 -15.19
N TYR A 56 -13.39 -12.64 -14.33
CA TYR A 56 -12.04 -13.10 -14.58
C TYR A 56 -11.75 -14.35 -13.72
N ASP A 57 -11.24 -15.40 -14.36
CA ASP A 57 -10.87 -16.66 -13.70
C ASP A 57 -12.00 -17.24 -12.83
N GLY A 58 -13.24 -17.25 -13.37
CA GLY A 58 -14.42 -17.81 -12.74
C GLY A 58 -14.98 -17.01 -11.56
N CYS A 59 -14.51 -15.80 -11.31
CA CYS A 59 -15.02 -14.93 -10.28
C CYS A 59 -15.28 -13.50 -10.78
N ALA A 60 -16.08 -12.74 -10.04
CA ALA A 60 -16.13 -11.29 -10.21
C ALA A 60 -14.84 -10.68 -9.70
N ASN A 61 -14.12 -9.95 -10.56
CA ASN A 61 -12.88 -9.26 -10.23
C ASN A 61 -13.01 -7.78 -10.57
N PHE A 62 -13.22 -6.95 -9.56
CA PHE A 62 -13.50 -5.53 -9.78
C PHE A 62 -12.29 -4.76 -10.34
N MET A 63 -11.07 -5.19 -10.01
CA MET A 63 -9.86 -4.60 -10.55
C MET A 63 -9.75 -4.88 -12.05
N LYS A 64 -10.06 -6.10 -12.50
CA LYS A 64 -10.14 -6.43 -13.92
C LYS A 64 -11.15 -5.55 -14.65
N GLY A 65 -12.33 -5.35 -14.07
CA GLY A 65 -13.32 -4.44 -14.63
C GLY A 65 -12.81 -3.01 -14.82
N ALA A 66 -12.07 -2.50 -13.83
CA ALA A 66 -11.42 -1.20 -13.93
C ALA A 66 -10.33 -1.18 -15.02
N PHE A 67 -9.55 -2.26 -15.17
CA PHE A 67 -8.54 -2.34 -16.24
C PHE A 67 -9.14 -2.30 -17.63
N GLU A 68 -10.29 -2.93 -17.81
CA GLU A 68 -10.99 -2.91 -19.11
C GLU A 68 -11.51 -1.50 -19.45
N THR A 69 -12.10 -0.82 -18.49
CA THR A 69 -12.93 0.35 -18.73
C THR A 69 -12.27 1.70 -18.43
N ALA A 70 -11.21 1.75 -17.62
CA ALA A 70 -10.50 2.99 -17.34
C ALA A 70 -9.70 3.48 -18.57
N ASP A 71 -9.65 4.79 -18.76
CA ASP A 71 -8.85 5.43 -19.81
C ASP A 71 -7.34 5.32 -19.54
N LYS A 72 -6.93 5.35 -18.25
CA LYS A 72 -5.55 5.14 -17.78
C LYS A 72 -5.53 4.26 -16.53
N ILE A 73 -4.44 3.51 -16.38
CA ILE A 73 -4.13 2.73 -15.19
C ILE A 73 -2.84 3.29 -14.62
N THR A 74 -2.83 3.59 -13.34
CA THR A 74 -1.62 4.03 -12.65
C THR A 74 -1.29 3.10 -11.48
N THR A 75 -0.03 3.08 -11.09
CA THR A 75 0.40 2.46 -9.84
C THR A 75 1.40 3.37 -9.12
N VAL A 76 1.85 2.98 -7.93
CA VAL A 76 2.54 3.86 -6.98
C VAL A 76 4.05 3.96 -7.17
N SER A 77 4.61 3.31 -8.20
CA SER A 77 5.99 3.57 -8.64
C SER A 77 6.23 3.11 -10.09
N PRO A 78 7.18 3.70 -10.82
CA PRO A 78 7.60 3.22 -12.14
C PRO A 78 8.10 1.77 -12.11
N THR A 79 8.87 1.41 -11.09
CA THR A 79 9.37 0.03 -10.89
C THR A 79 8.21 -0.93 -10.68
N TYR A 80 7.27 -0.59 -9.79
CA TYR A 80 6.10 -1.43 -9.54
C TYR A 80 5.22 -1.62 -10.79
N ALA A 81 5.14 -0.62 -11.67
CA ALA A 81 4.45 -0.75 -12.96
C ALA A 81 5.07 -1.81 -13.87
N GLN A 82 6.37 -2.08 -13.73
CA GLN A 82 7.05 -3.17 -14.44
C GLN A 82 6.91 -4.51 -13.69
N GLU A 83 7.07 -4.49 -12.38
CA GLU A 83 6.97 -5.69 -11.54
C GLU A 83 5.62 -6.39 -11.68
N ILE A 84 4.50 -5.65 -11.67
CA ILE A 84 3.16 -6.24 -11.80
C ILE A 84 2.85 -6.84 -13.18
N LEU A 85 3.76 -6.70 -14.16
CA LEU A 85 3.68 -7.42 -15.44
C LEU A 85 4.28 -8.83 -15.33
N ASP A 86 5.03 -9.13 -14.27
CA ASP A 86 5.61 -10.45 -14.02
C ASP A 86 4.61 -11.32 -13.24
N PRO A 87 4.45 -12.62 -13.62
CA PRO A 87 3.54 -13.54 -12.93
C PRO A 87 3.75 -13.65 -11.42
N TRP A 88 5.01 -13.49 -10.94
CA TRP A 88 5.35 -13.56 -9.52
C TRP A 88 4.72 -12.44 -8.69
N PHE A 89 4.59 -11.24 -9.27
CA PHE A 89 4.10 -10.06 -8.56
C PHE A 89 2.65 -9.68 -8.91
N SER A 90 2.09 -10.26 -9.97
CA SER A 90 0.80 -9.86 -10.54
C SER A 90 -0.43 -10.41 -9.82
N TYR A 91 -0.26 -11.41 -8.96
CA TYR A 91 -1.38 -12.15 -8.36
C TYR A 91 -2.37 -12.70 -9.41
N GLY A 92 -1.84 -13.16 -10.55
CA GLY A 92 -2.60 -13.75 -11.66
C GLY A 92 -3.18 -12.74 -12.65
N LEU A 93 -2.81 -11.47 -12.58
CA LEU A 93 -3.28 -10.43 -13.51
C LEU A 93 -2.25 -10.03 -14.58
N ASP A 94 -1.09 -10.69 -14.64
CA ASP A 94 0.02 -10.32 -15.53
C ASP A 94 -0.36 -10.33 -17.02
N ALA A 95 -1.07 -11.35 -17.48
CA ALA A 95 -1.50 -11.43 -18.88
C ALA A 95 -2.40 -10.24 -19.25
N LEU A 96 -3.36 -9.91 -18.39
CA LEU A 96 -4.27 -8.79 -18.58
C LEU A 96 -3.52 -7.44 -18.53
N LEU A 97 -2.59 -7.29 -17.58
CA LEU A 97 -1.80 -6.05 -17.46
C LEU A 97 -0.85 -5.85 -18.64
N ARG A 98 -0.23 -6.92 -19.16
CA ARG A 98 0.59 -6.85 -20.39
C ARG A 98 -0.24 -6.41 -21.59
N GLU A 99 -1.46 -6.93 -21.75
CA GLU A 99 -2.38 -6.49 -22.81
C GLU A 99 -2.72 -5.00 -22.69
N LYS A 100 -2.86 -4.49 -21.46
CA LYS A 100 -3.23 -3.10 -21.16
C LYS A 100 -2.01 -2.19 -20.88
N GLN A 101 -0.78 -2.67 -21.10
CA GLN A 101 0.45 -1.95 -20.78
C GLN A 101 0.53 -0.56 -21.42
N TYR A 102 -0.07 -0.37 -22.60
CA TYR A 102 -0.10 0.93 -23.30
C TYR A 102 -0.77 2.06 -22.50
N LYS A 103 -1.59 1.73 -21.50
CA LYS A 103 -2.26 2.71 -20.64
C LYS A 103 -1.82 2.61 -19.18
N LEU A 104 -0.83 1.78 -18.85
CA LEU A 104 -0.26 1.62 -17.51
C LEU A 104 0.94 2.55 -17.33
N CYS A 105 1.00 3.24 -16.19
CA CYS A 105 2.20 3.98 -15.77
C CYS A 105 2.35 3.99 -14.24
N GLY A 106 3.57 4.19 -13.77
CA GLY A 106 3.88 4.33 -12.35
C GLY A 106 4.11 5.80 -11.96
N ILE A 107 3.50 6.23 -10.87
CA ILE A 107 3.64 7.58 -10.30
C ILE A 107 3.97 7.44 -8.83
N LEU A 108 5.10 7.98 -8.39
CA LEU A 108 5.49 7.94 -6.98
C LEU A 108 4.53 8.75 -6.12
N ASN A 109 4.23 8.22 -4.93
CA ASN A 109 3.50 8.98 -3.92
C ASN A 109 4.33 10.20 -3.48
N GLY A 110 3.66 11.30 -3.21
CA GLY A 110 4.27 12.48 -2.61
C GLY A 110 4.48 12.31 -1.10
N ILE A 111 5.31 13.20 -0.56
CA ILE A 111 5.50 13.38 0.89
C ILE A 111 5.03 14.77 1.24
N ASP A 112 4.24 14.90 2.28
CA ASP A 112 3.90 16.20 2.85
C ASP A 112 5.13 16.79 3.55
N MET A 113 5.76 17.75 2.90
CA MET A 113 7.01 18.39 3.34
C MET A 113 6.80 19.36 4.51
N GLU A 114 5.58 19.76 4.78
CA GLU A 114 5.26 20.60 5.95
C GLU A 114 4.99 19.74 7.17
N ALA A 115 4.14 18.74 7.04
CA ALA A 115 3.80 17.83 8.14
C ALA A 115 4.96 16.93 8.57
N ASN A 116 5.87 16.57 7.63
CA ASN A 116 7.02 15.70 7.89
C ASN A 116 8.35 16.46 7.97
N ASN A 117 8.32 17.73 8.35
CA ASN A 117 9.52 18.54 8.50
C ASN A 117 10.05 18.50 9.93
N PRO A 118 11.20 17.84 10.22
CA PRO A 118 11.74 17.75 11.57
C PRO A 118 12.15 19.11 12.18
N ALA A 119 12.35 20.12 11.35
CA ALA A 119 12.66 21.46 11.85
C ALA A 119 11.45 22.16 12.49
N THR A 120 10.23 21.77 12.13
CA THR A 120 8.99 22.41 12.56
C THR A 120 7.96 21.44 13.16
N ASP A 121 8.23 20.15 13.16
CA ASP A 121 7.34 19.13 13.71
C ASP A 121 7.21 19.30 15.22
N LYS A 122 5.97 19.53 15.67
CA LYS A 122 5.63 19.71 17.09
C LYS A 122 5.53 18.39 17.87
N ASN A 123 5.55 17.26 17.18
CA ASN A 123 5.39 15.93 17.78
C ASN A 123 6.73 15.31 18.20
N ILE A 124 7.85 15.81 17.70
CA ILE A 124 9.17 15.32 18.12
C ILE A 124 9.70 16.13 19.31
N PRO A 125 10.42 15.49 20.24
CA PRO A 125 10.92 16.18 21.46
C PRO A 125 11.91 17.29 21.17
N PHE A 126 12.71 17.14 20.10
CA PHE A 126 13.73 18.11 19.70
C PHE A 126 13.70 18.28 18.19
N ASN A 127 13.49 19.51 17.74
CA ASN A 127 13.54 19.84 16.33
C ASN A 127 14.99 19.87 15.82
N TYR A 128 15.18 19.51 14.54
CA TYR A 128 16.49 19.54 13.89
C TYR A 128 16.34 19.75 12.37
N ASP A 129 17.39 20.28 11.78
CA ASP A 129 17.54 20.45 10.34
C ASP A 129 18.77 19.69 9.81
N ILE A 130 19.13 19.90 8.54
CA ILE A 130 20.27 19.24 7.91
C ILE A 130 21.63 19.56 8.58
N ASN A 131 21.73 20.69 9.29
CA ASN A 131 22.98 21.11 9.96
C ASN A 131 23.06 20.62 11.41
N THR A 132 21.91 20.29 11.98
CA THR A 132 21.78 19.96 13.42
C THR A 132 21.24 18.52 13.66
N PHE A 133 21.09 17.71 12.59
CA PHE A 133 20.42 16.42 12.66
C PHE A 133 21.11 15.44 13.64
N GLU A 134 22.44 15.42 13.70
CA GLU A 134 23.17 14.49 14.59
C GLU A 134 22.78 14.75 16.05
N THR A 135 22.89 16.00 16.49
CA THR A 135 22.55 16.39 17.87
C THR A 135 21.05 16.26 18.16
N GLY A 136 20.20 16.68 17.22
CA GLY A 136 18.75 16.62 17.36
C GLY A 136 18.24 15.19 17.41
N LYS A 137 18.73 14.30 16.54
CA LYS A 137 18.38 12.88 16.58
C LYS A 137 18.89 12.17 17.82
N ALA A 138 20.09 12.51 18.31
CA ALA A 138 20.60 11.96 19.57
C ALA A 138 19.65 12.30 20.74
N LYS A 139 19.21 13.54 20.85
CA LYS A 139 18.25 13.98 21.87
C LYS A 139 16.88 13.31 21.70
N CYS A 140 16.40 13.15 20.47
CA CYS A 140 15.17 12.40 20.21
C CYS A 140 15.29 10.93 20.61
N LYS A 141 16.45 10.29 20.38
CA LYS A 141 16.74 8.93 20.83
C LYS A 141 16.71 8.84 22.36
N GLU A 142 17.38 9.75 23.04
CA GLU A 142 17.38 9.79 24.52
C GLU A 142 15.95 9.92 25.08
N ALA A 143 15.13 10.80 24.51
CA ALA A 143 13.75 10.97 24.92
C ALA A 143 12.90 9.72 24.66
N LEU A 144 13.17 8.98 23.58
CA LEU A 144 12.54 7.70 23.28
C LEU A 144 12.95 6.64 24.32
N GLN A 145 14.25 6.56 24.63
CA GLN A 145 14.78 5.65 25.63
C GLN A 145 14.19 5.93 27.01
N ASP A 146 14.09 7.19 27.43
CA ASP A 146 13.41 7.59 28.67
C ASP A 146 11.95 7.15 28.72
N LYS A 147 11.23 7.35 27.61
CA LYS A 147 9.81 7.01 27.52
C LYS A 147 9.54 5.52 27.69
N PHE A 148 10.43 4.66 27.19
CA PHE A 148 10.27 3.21 27.23
C PHE A 148 11.15 2.50 28.26
N GLY A 149 11.92 3.24 29.07
CA GLY A 149 12.81 2.66 30.08
C GLY A 149 13.97 1.85 29.48
N LEU A 150 14.45 2.26 28.31
CA LEU A 150 15.54 1.59 27.61
C LEU A 150 16.92 2.07 28.14
N ASN A 151 17.96 1.29 27.87
CA ASN A 151 19.32 1.62 28.31
C ASN A 151 19.88 2.83 27.53
N LYS A 152 20.70 3.65 28.22
CA LYS A 152 21.42 4.77 27.62
C LYS A 152 22.93 4.51 27.53
N ASP A 153 23.30 3.25 27.23
CA ASP A 153 24.69 2.76 27.14
C ASP A 153 25.32 2.90 25.76
N GLY A 154 24.62 3.57 24.83
CA GLY A 154 25.04 3.69 23.44
C GLY A 154 24.46 2.62 22.52
N SER A 155 23.73 1.65 23.05
CA SER A 155 23.08 0.59 22.26
C SER A 155 22.23 1.14 21.11
N PRO A 156 22.21 0.46 19.96
CA PRO A 156 21.32 0.83 18.86
C PRO A 156 19.87 0.59 19.25
N VAL A 157 19.01 1.56 18.89
CA VAL A 157 17.55 1.43 19.02
C VAL A 157 16.93 1.27 17.63
N PHE A 158 16.26 0.17 17.39
CA PHE A 158 15.55 -0.11 16.15
C PHE A 158 14.05 0.11 16.37
N GLY A 159 13.45 0.92 15.51
CA GLY A 159 12.02 1.22 15.56
C GLY A 159 11.27 0.60 14.39
N MET A 160 10.14 -0.03 14.67
CA MET A 160 9.16 -0.46 13.65
C MET A 160 7.81 0.17 13.94
N VAL A 161 7.29 0.94 12.98
CA VAL A 161 5.93 1.51 13.05
C VAL A 161 5.15 1.04 11.83
N SER A 162 4.29 0.02 12.00
CA SER A 162 3.57 -0.58 10.87
C SER A 162 2.42 -1.46 11.35
N ARG A 163 1.52 -1.83 10.42
CA ARG A 163 0.60 -2.95 10.65
C ARG A 163 1.40 -4.24 10.81
N MET A 164 1.10 -5.02 11.86
CA MET A 164 1.76 -6.29 12.15
C MET A 164 1.22 -7.41 11.25
N VAL A 165 1.69 -7.44 10.01
CA VAL A 165 1.32 -8.44 8.99
C VAL A 165 2.56 -8.95 8.27
N GLY A 166 2.53 -10.19 7.76
CA GLY A 166 3.69 -10.83 7.12
C GLY A 166 4.33 -9.99 6.01
N MET A 167 3.51 -9.32 5.15
CA MET A 167 4.02 -8.46 4.07
C MET A 167 4.86 -7.25 4.55
N LYS A 168 4.91 -6.97 5.86
CA LYS A 168 5.75 -5.94 6.48
C LYS A 168 7.05 -6.50 7.07
N GLY A 169 7.30 -7.80 6.87
CA GLY A 169 8.51 -8.47 7.33
C GLY A 169 8.53 -8.80 8.82
N PHE A 170 7.38 -8.84 9.49
CA PHE A 170 7.32 -9.23 10.90
C PHE A 170 7.78 -10.67 11.13
N ASP A 171 7.54 -11.58 10.20
CA ASP A 171 8.06 -12.94 10.18
C ASP A 171 9.60 -12.98 10.18
N LEU A 172 10.22 -12.11 9.39
CA LEU A 172 11.70 -12.00 9.33
C LEU A 172 12.26 -11.45 10.65
N VAL A 173 11.66 -10.37 11.20
CA VAL A 173 12.11 -9.80 12.47
C VAL A 173 11.89 -10.78 13.62
N GLN A 174 10.77 -11.50 13.64
CA GLN A 174 10.48 -12.54 14.61
C GLN A 174 11.56 -13.63 14.62
N SER A 175 12.01 -14.06 13.44
CA SER A 175 13.01 -15.12 13.31
C SER A 175 14.41 -14.75 13.84
N ILE A 176 14.70 -13.46 14.00
CA ILE A 176 16.02 -12.96 14.45
C ILE A 176 15.93 -12.14 15.75
N ALA A 177 14.74 -11.99 16.35
CA ALA A 177 14.52 -11.09 17.49
C ALA A 177 15.46 -11.38 18.68
N ASP A 178 15.55 -12.64 19.11
CA ASP A 178 16.45 -13.05 20.19
C ASP A 178 17.91 -12.68 19.89
N GLY A 179 18.35 -12.97 18.65
CA GLY A 179 19.71 -12.65 18.22
C GLY A 179 19.98 -11.13 18.13
N LEU A 180 18.97 -10.29 17.95
CA LEU A 180 19.12 -8.83 18.03
C LEU A 180 19.30 -8.39 19.49
N VAL A 181 18.45 -8.89 20.39
CA VAL A 181 18.52 -8.59 21.83
C VAL A 181 19.85 -9.08 22.42
N ASP A 182 20.30 -10.28 22.10
CA ASP A 182 21.59 -10.83 22.54
C ASP A 182 22.80 -9.97 22.11
N ARG A 183 22.65 -9.20 21.04
CA ARG A 183 23.66 -8.23 20.59
C ARG A 183 23.52 -6.84 21.22
N GLY A 184 22.63 -6.69 22.18
CA GLY A 184 22.36 -5.42 22.84
C GLY A 184 21.57 -4.42 21.98
N ILE A 185 20.84 -4.90 20.95
CA ILE A 185 19.95 -4.04 20.17
C ILE A 185 18.60 -3.92 20.88
N GLU A 186 18.16 -2.71 21.08
CA GLU A 186 16.85 -2.41 21.65
C GLU A 186 15.80 -2.30 20.54
N LEU A 187 14.64 -2.95 20.70
CA LEU A 187 13.55 -2.94 19.75
C LEU A 187 12.36 -2.12 20.30
N VAL A 188 11.90 -1.16 19.52
CA VAL A 188 10.66 -0.40 19.80
C VAL A 188 9.69 -0.66 18.67
N ILE A 189 8.59 -1.36 18.98
CA ILE A 189 7.60 -1.76 17.99
C ILE A 189 6.26 -1.11 18.31
N LEU A 190 5.68 -0.42 17.33
CA LEU A 190 4.36 0.19 17.40
C LEU A 190 3.50 -0.28 16.24
N GLY A 191 2.42 -0.97 16.54
CA GLY A 191 1.48 -1.45 15.52
C GLY A 191 0.43 -2.37 16.10
N SER A 192 -0.46 -2.83 15.23
CA SER A 192 -1.43 -3.89 15.49
C SER A 192 -1.66 -4.69 14.21
N GLY A 193 -2.17 -5.92 14.31
CA GLY A 193 -2.44 -6.73 13.13
C GLY A 193 -2.75 -8.19 13.42
N GLU A 194 -1.92 -9.11 12.93
CA GLU A 194 -2.12 -10.54 13.13
C GLU A 194 -1.73 -10.94 14.55
N ASN A 195 -2.62 -11.68 15.22
CA ASN A 195 -2.48 -12.08 16.62
C ASN A 195 -1.15 -12.78 16.93
N GLN A 196 -0.60 -13.54 15.99
CA GLN A 196 0.68 -14.22 16.16
C GLN A 196 1.84 -13.23 16.42
N TYR A 197 1.85 -12.09 15.73
CA TYR A 197 2.88 -11.07 15.92
C TYR A 197 2.63 -10.21 17.16
N GLU A 198 1.37 -9.83 17.41
CA GLU A 198 1.01 -9.09 18.63
C GLU A 198 1.30 -9.87 19.92
N THR A 199 1.21 -11.21 19.87
CA THR A 199 1.52 -12.06 21.03
C THR A 199 3.01 -12.29 21.20
N PHE A 200 3.76 -12.35 20.11
CA PHE A 200 5.20 -12.60 20.16
C PHE A 200 6.00 -11.37 20.64
N PHE A 201 5.70 -10.20 20.10
CA PHE A 201 6.40 -8.96 20.43
C PHE A 201 5.82 -8.24 21.64
#